data_e4b88ee1bf2b409c2b43a259516de659
#
_entry.id   e4b88ee1bf2b409c2b43a259516de659
#
_cell.length_a   1.000
_cell.length_b   1.000
_cell.length_c   1.000
_cell.angle_alpha   90.00
_cell.angle_beta   90.00
_cell.angle_gamma   90.00
#
_symmetry.space_group_name_H-M   'P 1'
#
loop_
_entity.id
_entity.type
_entity.pdbx_description
1 polymer ?
#
loop_
_entity_poly.entity_id
_entity_poly.type
_entity_poly.pdbx_seq_one_letter_code
_entity_poly.pdbx_strand_id
1 'polypeptide(L)'
;MKLLQISDLHIGKRLQEFSLIDDQRFVLNQAVEIIKKDKIDAVLLCGDIYDSSLPSSEGTKLYDDFLSSLHSLKVKVFVISGNHDSPDKLHFGSSIFKEEGIYVTTNIKDSLIPYSEGNINIYSLPFIRPIDVNECFNETNSSYSEGLKSVISKMNLDKSKINIVLSHQMVLPSSGEVILAGSEDIKSEDGKVIGDISTVPSSIYSDFDYVALGHVHKYMKVGTNAYYAGSIFKYHRDEASLDKYFLEIDIKSKEDIKVEKIKINFLHDVVKIEGTLDEILKSNIPTSSYLFALLTEKEILIDPLSKLSLKFPYTAWID
;
A
#
# COMPACT_ATOMS: atom_id res chain seq x y z
N MET A 1 19.53 6.52 -10.08
CA MET A 1 18.12 6.23 -10.42
C MET A 1 17.28 6.62 -9.24
N LYS A 2 16.21 7.39 -9.49
CA LYS A 2 15.26 7.79 -8.47
C LYS A 2 13.94 7.05 -8.65
N LEU A 3 13.43 6.44 -7.58
CA LEU A 3 12.18 5.69 -7.58
C LEU A 3 11.21 6.32 -6.60
N LEU A 4 9.90 6.16 -6.87
CA LEU A 4 8.84 6.50 -5.92
C LEU A 4 8.03 5.25 -5.60
N GLN A 5 8.07 4.81 -4.33
CA GLN A 5 7.25 3.70 -3.85
C GLN A 5 5.92 4.22 -3.32
N ILE A 6 4.85 3.63 -3.82
CA ILE A 6 3.46 3.86 -3.41
C ILE A 6 2.83 2.49 -3.19
N SER A 7 2.00 2.34 -2.18
CA SER A 7 1.37 1.05 -1.86
C SER A 7 -0.05 1.23 -1.34
N ASP A 8 -0.81 0.15 -1.36
CA ASP A 8 -2.10 0.03 -0.70
C ASP A 8 -3.01 1.22 -1.03
N LEU A 9 -3.24 1.40 -2.35
CA LEU A 9 -4.05 2.50 -2.87
C LEU A 9 -5.52 2.32 -2.51
N HIS A 10 -6.01 1.08 -2.48
CA HIS A 10 -7.40 0.71 -2.20
C HIS A 10 -8.40 1.64 -2.90
N ILE A 11 -8.17 1.91 -4.19
CA ILE A 11 -9.03 2.81 -4.97
C ILE A 11 -10.47 2.33 -4.94
N GLY A 12 -11.39 3.23 -4.56
CA GLY A 12 -12.80 2.94 -4.41
C GLY A 12 -13.23 2.60 -2.99
N LYS A 13 -12.30 2.59 -2.02
CA LYS A 13 -12.61 2.39 -0.60
C LYS A 13 -13.55 3.48 -0.09
N ARG A 14 -14.36 3.10 0.90
CA ARG A 14 -15.30 3.98 1.58
C ARG A 14 -14.99 4.02 3.07
N LEU A 15 -15.24 5.16 3.70
CA LEU A 15 -15.38 5.27 5.15
C LEU A 15 -16.88 5.34 5.45
N GLN A 16 -17.47 4.22 5.84
CA GLN A 16 -18.92 4.07 5.98
C GLN A 16 -19.64 4.49 4.67
N GLU A 17 -20.55 5.46 4.74
CA GLU A 17 -21.26 6.00 3.57
C GLU A 17 -20.41 6.94 2.69
N PHE A 18 -19.27 7.42 3.16
CA PHE A 18 -18.44 8.40 2.44
C PHE A 18 -17.52 7.72 1.42
N SER A 19 -17.62 8.13 0.17
CA SER A 19 -16.67 7.72 -0.89
C SER A 19 -15.37 8.50 -0.71
N LEU A 20 -14.23 7.79 -0.82
CA LEU A 20 -12.90 8.39 -0.73
C LEU A 20 -12.30 8.73 -2.09
N ILE A 21 -13.04 8.60 -3.19
CA ILE A 21 -12.53 8.79 -4.55
C ILE A 21 -11.86 10.16 -4.74
N ASP A 22 -12.45 11.23 -4.19
CA ASP A 22 -11.89 12.58 -4.34
C ASP A 22 -10.64 12.77 -3.48
N ASP A 23 -10.61 12.18 -2.27
CA ASP A 23 -9.43 12.15 -1.42
C ASP A 23 -8.29 11.36 -2.07
N GLN A 24 -8.59 10.20 -2.61
CA GLN A 24 -7.63 9.36 -3.33
C GLN A 24 -7.09 10.07 -4.57
N ARG A 25 -7.95 10.73 -5.33
CA ARG A 25 -7.56 11.58 -6.47
C ARG A 25 -6.61 12.70 -6.04
N PHE A 26 -6.94 13.38 -4.94
CA PHE A 26 -6.11 14.45 -4.39
C PHE A 26 -4.71 13.95 -4.02
N VAL A 27 -4.62 12.79 -3.37
CA VAL A 27 -3.35 12.17 -3.00
C VAL A 27 -2.55 11.69 -4.22
N LEU A 28 -3.20 11.04 -5.19
CA LEU A 28 -2.52 10.60 -6.42
C LEU A 28 -2.00 11.77 -7.25
N ASN A 29 -2.71 12.90 -7.27
CA ASN A 29 -2.23 14.13 -7.90
C ASN A 29 -0.97 14.68 -7.20
N GLN A 30 -0.86 14.57 -5.87
CA GLN A 30 0.38 14.94 -5.17
C GLN A 30 1.55 14.04 -5.61
N ALA A 31 1.32 12.73 -5.79
CA ALA A 31 2.35 11.83 -6.32
C ALA A 31 2.81 12.27 -7.72
N VAL A 32 1.88 12.63 -8.61
CA VAL A 32 2.22 13.14 -9.96
C VAL A 32 3.08 14.40 -9.90
N GLU A 33 2.74 15.35 -9.01
CA GLU A 33 3.54 16.58 -8.86
C GLU A 33 4.95 16.31 -8.28
N ILE A 34 5.08 15.37 -7.32
CA ILE A 34 6.38 14.93 -6.79
C ILE A 34 7.22 14.31 -7.91
N ILE A 35 6.63 13.38 -8.68
CA ILE A 35 7.31 12.70 -9.79
C ILE A 35 7.89 13.70 -10.79
N LYS A 36 7.10 14.71 -11.15
CA LYS A 36 7.51 15.77 -12.07
C LYS A 36 8.60 16.66 -11.48
N LYS A 37 8.41 17.12 -10.23
CA LYS A 37 9.33 18.04 -9.54
C LYS A 37 10.69 17.40 -9.28
N ASP A 38 10.69 16.18 -8.74
CA ASP A 38 11.90 15.50 -8.26
C ASP A 38 12.55 14.62 -9.33
N LYS A 39 11.95 14.60 -10.55
CA LYS A 39 12.42 13.86 -11.73
C LYS A 39 12.59 12.38 -11.42
N ILE A 40 11.53 11.76 -10.95
CA ILE A 40 11.49 10.33 -10.65
C ILE A 40 11.62 9.53 -11.96
N ASP A 41 12.48 8.53 -11.98
CA ASP A 41 12.72 7.68 -13.15
C ASP A 41 11.68 6.55 -13.26
N ALA A 42 11.23 6.02 -12.10
CA ALA A 42 10.21 4.97 -12.08
C ALA A 42 9.35 5.00 -10.80
N VAL A 43 8.11 4.53 -10.95
CA VAL A 43 7.13 4.38 -9.85
C VAL A 43 6.93 2.90 -9.54
N LEU A 44 6.96 2.54 -8.25
CA LEU A 44 6.73 1.21 -7.74
C LEU A 44 5.37 1.16 -7.05
N LEU A 45 4.36 0.52 -7.67
CA LEU A 45 3.03 0.31 -7.11
C LEU A 45 2.96 -1.09 -6.49
N CYS A 46 3.04 -1.13 -5.15
CA CYS A 46 3.30 -2.38 -4.41
C CYS A 46 2.03 -3.12 -4.00
N GLY A 47 1.04 -3.23 -4.89
CA GLY A 47 -0.17 -4.02 -4.70
C GLY A 47 -1.32 -3.27 -4.02
N ASP A 48 -2.46 -3.96 -3.91
CA ASP A 48 -3.74 -3.43 -3.44
C ASP A 48 -4.12 -2.12 -4.14
N ILE A 49 -4.14 -2.21 -5.46
CA ILE A 49 -4.50 -1.08 -6.33
C ILE A 49 -5.97 -0.71 -6.11
N TYR A 50 -6.84 -1.71 -6.07
CA TYR A 50 -8.26 -1.54 -5.79
C TYR A 50 -8.64 -2.07 -4.41
N ASP A 51 -9.69 -1.51 -3.82
CA ASP A 51 -10.23 -1.98 -2.52
C ASP A 51 -10.89 -3.36 -2.64
N SER A 52 -11.31 -3.75 -3.82
CA SER A 52 -11.94 -5.05 -4.06
C SER A 52 -11.65 -5.60 -5.46
N SER A 53 -11.77 -6.91 -5.61
CA SER A 53 -11.62 -7.62 -6.89
C SER A 53 -12.64 -7.19 -7.96
N LEU A 54 -13.68 -6.43 -7.60
CA LEU A 54 -14.68 -5.84 -8.47
C LEU A 54 -14.69 -4.31 -8.29
N PRO A 55 -13.74 -3.58 -8.89
CA PRO A 55 -13.67 -2.15 -8.74
C PRO A 55 -14.89 -1.44 -9.34
N SER A 56 -15.27 -0.32 -8.73
CA SER A 56 -16.31 0.55 -9.28
C SER A 56 -15.85 1.23 -10.59
N SER A 57 -16.80 1.69 -11.39
CA SER A 57 -16.46 2.46 -12.61
C SER A 57 -15.67 3.73 -12.29
N GLU A 58 -15.98 4.41 -11.18
CA GLU A 58 -15.26 5.61 -10.74
C GLU A 58 -13.83 5.26 -10.30
N GLY A 59 -13.66 4.14 -9.59
CA GLY A 59 -12.34 3.63 -9.19
C GLY A 59 -11.49 3.25 -10.40
N THR A 60 -12.08 2.53 -11.36
CA THR A 60 -11.38 2.18 -12.61
C THR A 60 -10.95 3.44 -13.37
N LYS A 61 -11.84 4.44 -13.46
CA LYS A 61 -11.50 5.70 -14.10
C LYS A 61 -10.39 6.45 -13.37
N LEU A 62 -10.40 6.49 -12.04
CA LEU A 62 -9.34 7.15 -11.26
C LEU A 62 -7.98 6.51 -11.50
N TYR A 63 -7.91 5.18 -11.55
CA TYR A 63 -6.68 4.46 -11.84
C TYR A 63 -6.18 4.72 -13.26
N ASP A 64 -7.08 4.71 -14.24
CA ASP A 64 -6.78 5.04 -15.64
C ASP A 64 -6.24 6.48 -15.77
N ASP A 65 -6.89 7.47 -15.15
CA ASP A 65 -6.46 8.88 -15.12
C ASP A 65 -5.04 8.99 -14.51
N PHE A 66 -4.76 8.22 -13.45
CA PHE A 66 -3.44 8.21 -12.79
C PHE A 66 -2.36 7.59 -13.71
N LEU A 67 -2.60 6.40 -14.28
CA LEU A 67 -1.66 5.77 -15.21
C LEU A 67 -1.41 6.65 -16.44
N SER A 68 -2.44 7.28 -17.00
CA SER A 68 -2.33 8.21 -18.11
C SER A 68 -1.45 9.43 -17.77
N SER A 69 -1.56 9.93 -16.53
CA SER A 69 -0.71 11.02 -16.04
C SER A 69 0.76 10.59 -15.95
N LEU A 70 1.02 9.38 -15.41
CA LEU A 70 2.36 8.82 -15.32
C LEU A 70 2.98 8.57 -16.71
N HIS A 71 2.19 8.02 -17.64
CA HIS A 71 2.60 7.82 -19.03
C HIS A 71 2.97 9.15 -19.71
N SER A 72 2.17 10.19 -19.51
CA SER A 72 2.44 11.53 -20.07
C SER A 72 3.76 12.13 -19.58
N LEU A 73 4.19 11.77 -18.36
CA LEU A 73 5.49 12.15 -17.80
C LEU A 73 6.64 11.26 -18.29
N LYS A 74 6.33 10.20 -19.05
CA LYS A 74 7.30 9.20 -19.56
C LYS A 74 8.07 8.50 -18.43
N VAL A 75 7.48 8.38 -17.26
CA VAL A 75 8.02 7.64 -16.12
C VAL A 75 7.66 6.16 -16.25
N LYS A 76 8.59 5.26 -15.95
CA LYS A 76 8.30 3.83 -15.91
C LYS A 76 7.44 3.50 -14.71
N VAL A 77 6.54 2.54 -14.86
CA VAL A 77 5.63 2.12 -13.78
C VAL A 77 5.72 0.61 -13.61
N PHE A 78 6.01 0.16 -12.40
CA PHE A 78 5.99 -1.25 -12.03
C PHE A 78 4.81 -1.49 -11.09
N VAL A 79 3.93 -2.39 -11.47
CA VAL A 79 2.68 -2.69 -10.73
C VAL A 79 2.66 -4.16 -10.39
N ILE A 80 2.38 -4.48 -9.15
CA ILE A 80 2.06 -5.85 -8.73
C ILE A 80 0.63 -5.90 -8.19
N SER A 81 -0.03 -7.07 -8.26
CA SER A 81 -1.30 -7.27 -7.57
C SER A 81 -1.07 -7.55 -6.09
N GLY A 82 -1.94 -7.00 -5.24
CA GLY A 82 -2.08 -7.37 -3.84
C GLY A 82 -3.14 -8.43 -3.61
N ASN A 83 -3.55 -8.63 -2.34
CA ASN A 83 -4.56 -9.64 -1.99
C ASN A 83 -6.00 -9.18 -2.25
N HIS A 84 -6.26 -7.88 -2.34
CA HIS A 84 -7.58 -7.33 -2.70
C HIS A 84 -7.81 -7.30 -4.21
N ASP A 85 -6.76 -7.25 -5.00
CA ASP A 85 -6.86 -7.16 -6.45
C ASP A 85 -7.34 -8.46 -7.10
N SER A 86 -8.01 -8.34 -8.24
CA SER A 86 -8.21 -9.44 -9.17
C SER A 86 -7.02 -9.51 -10.13
N PRO A 87 -6.15 -10.55 -10.07
CA PRO A 87 -5.00 -10.67 -10.94
C PRO A 87 -5.36 -10.54 -12.43
N ASP A 88 -6.43 -11.21 -12.88
CA ASP A 88 -6.84 -11.21 -14.29
C ASP A 88 -7.30 -9.83 -14.76
N LYS A 89 -8.06 -9.09 -13.91
CA LYS A 89 -8.53 -7.76 -14.27
C LYS A 89 -7.41 -6.74 -14.29
N LEU A 90 -6.49 -6.83 -13.33
CA LEU A 90 -5.33 -5.93 -13.28
C LEU A 90 -4.37 -6.23 -14.44
N HIS A 91 -4.28 -7.49 -14.87
CA HIS A 91 -3.46 -7.92 -16.00
C HIS A 91 -4.00 -7.48 -17.37
N PHE A 92 -5.28 -7.12 -17.44
CA PHE A 92 -5.91 -6.75 -18.71
C PHE A 92 -5.15 -5.61 -19.40
N GLY A 93 -4.77 -5.82 -20.65
CA GLY A 93 -4.01 -4.85 -21.44
C GLY A 93 -2.51 -4.77 -21.12
N SER A 94 -1.98 -5.59 -20.19
CA SER A 94 -0.59 -5.53 -19.74
C SER A 94 0.46 -5.63 -20.86
N SER A 95 0.19 -6.39 -21.91
CA SER A 95 1.09 -6.51 -23.07
C SER A 95 1.22 -5.18 -23.82
N ILE A 96 0.12 -4.44 -23.97
CA ILE A 96 0.12 -3.11 -24.59
C ILE A 96 0.80 -2.10 -23.66
N PHE A 97 0.46 -2.13 -22.39
CA PHE A 97 1.04 -1.24 -21.37
C PHE A 97 2.56 -1.37 -21.26
N LYS A 98 3.09 -2.59 -21.43
CA LYS A 98 4.52 -2.86 -21.40
C LYS A 98 5.30 -2.10 -22.49
N GLU A 99 4.73 -1.97 -23.69
CA GLU A 99 5.33 -1.19 -24.79
C GLU A 99 5.39 0.30 -24.45
N GLU A 100 4.50 0.77 -23.57
CA GLU A 100 4.42 2.15 -23.10
C GLU A 100 5.14 2.39 -21.75
N GLY A 101 5.95 1.41 -21.28
CA GLY A 101 6.75 1.53 -20.07
C GLY A 101 6.00 1.23 -18.77
N ILE A 102 4.81 0.62 -18.84
CA ILE A 102 4.01 0.21 -17.67
C ILE A 102 4.04 -1.32 -17.58
N TYR A 103 4.68 -1.83 -16.54
CA TYR A 103 4.95 -3.25 -16.32
C TYR A 103 4.01 -3.78 -15.24
N VAL A 104 2.99 -4.54 -15.62
CA VAL A 104 2.00 -5.12 -14.70
C VAL A 104 2.28 -6.60 -14.52
N THR A 105 2.61 -7.01 -13.29
CA THR A 105 2.92 -8.41 -12.94
C THR A 105 1.91 -8.91 -11.90
N THR A 106 1.15 -9.93 -12.27
CA THR A 106 0.09 -10.50 -11.43
C THR A 106 0.22 -12.02 -11.26
N ASN A 107 1.27 -12.62 -11.82
CA ASN A 107 1.50 -14.05 -11.73
C ASN A 107 2.95 -14.39 -11.38
N ILE A 108 3.16 -15.60 -10.85
CA ILE A 108 4.45 -16.06 -10.33
C ILE A 108 5.50 -16.19 -11.43
N LYS A 109 5.13 -16.70 -12.60
CA LYS A 109 6.11 -16.99 -13.69
C LYS A 109 6.76 -15.72 -14.20
N ASP A 110 5.98 -14.66 -14.39
CA ASP A 110 6.49 -13.37 -14.84
C ASP A 110 7.37 -12.70 -13.78
N SER A 111 7.13 -12.98 -12.48
CA SER A 111 7.94 -12.44 -11.39
C SER A 111 9.38 -12.98 -11.34
N LEU A 112 9.64 -14.11 -12.01
CA LEU A 112 11.00 -14.70 -12.06
C LEU A 112 11.96 -13.94 -12.96
N ILE A 113 11.44 -13.11 -13.86
CA ILE A 113 12.23 -12.38 -14.87
C ILE A 113 12.23 -10.90 -14.52
N PRO A 114 13.39 -10.31 -14.20
CA PRO A 114 13.44 -8.89 -13.86
C PRO A 114 13.30 -8.00 -15.11
N TYR A 115 12.79 -6.79 -14.90
CA TYR A 115 13.13 -5.69 -15.77
C TYR A 115 14.59 -5.28 -15.50
N SER A 116 15.40 -5.16 -16.56
CA SER A 116 16.81 -4.81 -16.45
C SER A 116 17.13 -3.52 -17.18
N GLU A 117 17.74 -2.57 -16.52
CA GLU A 117 18.24 -1.31 -17.10
C GLU A 117 19.59 -0.94 -16.50
N GLY A 118 20.64 -0.89 -17.33
CA GLY A 118 21.99 -0.68 -16.86
C GLY A 118 22.41 -1.74 -15.83
N ASN A 119 22.79 -1.28 -14.63
CA ASN A 119 23.20 -2.14 -13.53
C ASN A 119 22.06 -2.44 -12.52
N ILE A 120 20.81 -2.14 -12.86
CA ILE A 120 19.66 -2.34 -11.98
C ILE A 120 18.72 -3.40 -12.55
N ASN A 121 18.29 -4.32 -11.70
CA ASN A 121 17.23 -5.28 -11.93
C ASN A 121 16.06 -4.97 -11.01
N ILE A 122 14.83 -4.94 -11.55
CA ILE A 122 13.59 -4.77 -10.79
C ILE A 122 12.73 -6.02 -10.98
N TYR A 123 12.53 -6.74 -9.90
CA TYR A 123 11.65 -7.91 -9.81
C TYR A 123 10.29 -7.48 -9.28
N SER A 124 9.23 -7.93 -9.92
CA SER A 124 7.85 -7.63 -9.54
C SER A 124 7.17 -8.89 -9.03
N LEU A 125 7.11 -9.08 -7.70
CA LEU A 125 6.54 -10.27 -7.07
C LEU A 125 5.15 -9.92 -6.48
N PRO A 126 4.05 -10.36 -7.11
CA PRO A 126 2.69 -10.09 -6.62
C PRO A 126 2.41 -10.81 -5.30
N PHE A 127 1.24 -10.55 -4.72
CA PHE A 127 0.75 -11.36 -3.61
C PHE A 127 0.63 -12.82 -4.06
N ILE A 128 1.19 -13.74 -3.27
CA ILE A 128 1.17 -15.17 -3.53
C ILE A 128 0.77 -15.95 -2.29
N ARG A 129 -0.01 -17.01 -2.47
CA ARG A 129 -0.33 -17.99 -1.42
C ARG A 129 0.47 -19.27 -1.66
N PRO A 130 0.72 -20.08 -0.63
CA PRO A 130 1.41 -21.37 -0.78
C PRO A 130 0.78 -22.25 -1.88
N ILE A 131 -0.56 -22.25 -1.96
CA ILE A 131 -1.29 -23.04 -2.97
C ILE A 131 -0.95 -22.59 -4.40
N ASP A 132 -0.83 -21.29 -4.65
CA ASP A 132 -0.52 -20.75 -5.98
C ASP A 132 0.90 -21.18 -6.42
N VAL A 133 1.85 -21.22 -5.48
CA VAL A 133 3.23 -21.68 -5.70
C VAL A 133 3.25 -23.19 -5.98
N ASN A 134 2.49 -23.98 -5.19
CA ASN A 134 2.38 -25.41 -5.35
C ASN A 134 1.83 -25.80 -6.73
N GLU A 135 0.78 -25.12 -7.17
CA GLU A 135 0.21 -25.32 -8.51
C GLU A 135 1.18 -24.90 -9.61
N CYS A 136 1.89 -23.78 -9.42
CA CYS A 136 2.80 -23.23 -10.43
C CYS A 136 4.01 -24.14 -10.69
N PHE A 137 4.58 -24.74 -9.61
CA PHE A 137 5.83 -25.49 -9.68
C PHE A 137 5.70 -26.98 -9.36
N ASN A 138 4.49 -27.49 -9.11
CA ASN A 138 4.22 -28.86 -8.66
C ASN A 138 4.98 -29.21 -7.38
N GLU A 139 4.86 -28.35 -6.39
CA GLU A 139 5.51 -28.45 -5.06
C GLU A 139 4.48 -28.63 -3.95
N THR A 140 4.98 -28.76 -2.70
CA THR A 140 4.14 -28.91 -1.50
C THR A 140 4.64 -27.97 -0.41
N ASN A 141 4.40 -26.66 -0.56
CA ASN A 141 4.69 -25.66 0.45
C ASN A 141 3.52 -25.56 1.42
N SER A 142 3.78 -25.54 2.72
CA SER A 142 2.78 -25.49 3.79
C SER A 142 2.60 -24.11 4.40
N SER A 143 3.54 -23.19 4.14
CA SER A 143 3.54 -21.83 4.67
C SER A 143 3.89 -20.78 3.60
N TYR A 144 3.51 -19.53 3.86
CA TYR A 144 3.90 -18.39 3.00
C TYR A 144 5.42 -18.25 2.89
N SER A 145 6.15 -18.50 4.00
CA SER A 145 7.61 -18.48 4.02
C SER A 145 8.23 -19.52 3.09
N GLU A 146 7.70 -20.76 3.08
CA GLU A 146 8.19 -21.83 2.20
C GLU A 146 7.90 -21.49 0.73
N GLY A 147 6.66 -21.09 0.42
CA GLY A 147 6.28 -20.70 -0.93
C GLY A 147 7.12 -19.55 -1.46
N LEU A 148 7.31 -18.49 -0.66
CA LEU A 148 8.11 -17.34 -1.06
C LEU A 148 9.58 -17.69 -1.27
N LYS A 149 10.17 -18.52 -0.39
CA LYS A 149 11.54 -19.05 -0.57
C LYS A 149 11.67 -19.83 -1.88
N SER A 150 10.67 -20.68 -2.19
CA SER A 150 10.65 -21.43 -3.44
C SER A 150 10.68 -20.48 -4.65
N VAL A 151 9.83 -19.44 -4.68
CA VAL A 151 9.79 -18.48 -5.78
C VAL A 151 11.12 -17.73 -5.89
N ILE A 152 11.62 -17.15 -4.80
CA ILE A 152 12.87 -16.36 -4.80
C ILE A 152 14.06 -17.22 -5.21
N SER A 153 14.13 -18.49 -4.81
CA SER A 153 15.21 -19.40 -5.20
C SER A 153 15.27 -19.66 -6.72
N LYS A 154 14.16 -19.45 -7.41
CA LYS A 154 14.06 -19.59 -8.87
C LYS A 154 14.32 -18.29 -9.62
N MET A 155 14.37 -17.16 -8.92
CA MET A 155 14.84 -15.90 -9.47
C MET A 155 16.36 -15.99 -9.64
N ASN A 156 16.84 -15.89 -10.86
CA ASN A 156 18.29 -15.93 -11.11
C ASN A 156 18.91 -14.56 -10.84
N LEU A 157 19.17 -14.24 -9.55
CA LEU A 157 19.69 -12.96 -9.12
C LEU A 157 21.14 -12.75 -9.57
N ASP A 158 21.38 -11.73 -10.39
CA ASP A 158 22.73 -11.30 -10.73
C ASP A 158 23.28 -10.43 -9.58
N LYS A 159 24.15 -11.02 -8.76
CA LYS A 159 24.75 -10.34 -7.61
C LYS A 159 25.71 -9.19 -7.99
N SER A 160 26.09 -9.07 -9.25
CA SER A 160 26.87 -7.93 -9.74
C SER A 160 26.01 -6.68 -9.95
N LYS A 161 24.70 -6.85 -10.09
CA LYS A 161 23.72 -5.77 -10.28
C LYS A 161 23.01 -5.40 -8.98
N ILE A 162 22.39 -4.24 -8.96
CA ILE A 162 21.49 -3.80 -7.90
C ILE A 162 20.14 -4.49 -8.13
N ASN A 163 19.72 -5.34 -7.20
CA ASN A 163 18.49 -6.11 -7.29
C ASN A 163 17.43 -5.49 -6.37
N ILE A 164 16.37 -5.02 -6.98
CA ILE A 164 15.20 -4.43 -6.30
C ILE A 164 14.05 -5.40 -6.47
N VAL A 165 13.22 -5.58 -5.43
CA VAL A 165 11.99 -6.36 -5.54
C VAL A 165 10.81 -5.58 -4.98
N LEU A 166 9.70 -5.57 -5.72
CA LEU A 166 8.38 -5.25 -5.20
C LEU A 166 7.77 -6.53 -4.66
N SER A 167 7.14 -6.48 -3.49
CA SER A 167 6.41 -7.63 -2.94
C SER A 167 5.22 -7.17 -2.10
N HIS A 168 4.16 -7.97 -2.08
CA HIS A 168 2.96 -7.70 -1.30
C HIS A 168 2.70 -8.86 -0.34
N GLN A 169 3.39 -8.87 0.80
CA GLN A 169 3.36 -9.95 1.77
C GLN A 169 3.46 -9.41 3.20
N MET A 170 2.93 -10.18 4.18
CA MET A 170 3.13 -9.88 5.60
C MET A 170 4.54 -10.27 6.05
N VAL A 171 5.45 -9.31 6.00
CA VAL A 171 6.85 -9.50 6.38
C VAL A 171 7.09 -9.03 7.80
N LEU A 172 7.57 -9.91 8.65
CA LEU A 172 7.89 -9.59 10.03
C LEU A 172 9.32 -9.05 10.17
N PRO A 173 9.52 -8.04 11.04
CA PRO A 173 10.86 -7.63 11.46
C PRO A 173 11.54 -8.74 12.29
N SER A 174 12.84 -8.57 12.54
CA SER A 174 13.61 -9.53 13.36
C SER A 174 13.10 -9.66 14.80
N SER A 175 12.29 -8.69 15.29
CA SER A 175 11.60 -8.79 16.57
C SER A 175 10.50 -9.85 16.61
N GLY A 176 10.03 -10.29 15.43
CA GLY A 176 8.95 -11.27 15.29
C GLY A 176 7.54 -10.72 15.48
N GLU A 177 7.39 -9.41 15.70
CA GLU A 177 6.07 -8.76 15.90
C GLU A 177 5.88 -7.56 14.98
N VAL A 178 4.66 -7.37 14.48
CA VAL A 178 4.21 -6.16 13.76
C VAL A 178 2.95 -5.64 14.43
N ILE A 179 2.88 -4.34 14.65
CA ILE A 179 1.65 -3.65 15.06
C ILE A 179 1.01 -3.11 13.78
N LEU A 180 -0.18 -3.62 13.46
CA LEU A 180 -0.95 -3.22 12.31
C LEU A 180 -1.60 -1.84 12.48
N ALA A 181 -1.99 -1.23 11.38
CA ALA A 181 -2.69 0.05 11.38
C ALA A 181 -4.19 -0.09 11.71
N GLY A 182 -4.73 -1.31 11.57
CA GLY A 182 -6.13 -1.63 11.92
C GLY A 182 -7.07 -1.76 10.73
N SER A 183 -6.60 -1.47 9.53
CA SER A 183 -7.38 -1.60 8.28
C SER A 183 -6.90 -2.75 7.40
N GLU A 184 -5.84 -3.44 7.80
CA GLU A 184 -5.35 -4.62 7.12
C GLU A 184 -6.29 -5.82 7.34
N ASP A 185 -6.55 -6.58 6.28
CA ASP A 185 -7.44 -7.75 6.32
C ASP A 185 -6.73 -8.97 6.93
N ILE A 186 -6.27 -8.81 8.18
CA ILE A 186 -5.57 -9.85 8.94
C ILE A 186 -6.20 -9.99 10.31
N LYS A 187 -6.48 -11.23 10.69
CA LYS A 187 -6.92 -11.54 12.05
C LYS A 187 -5.75 -11.38 13.01
N SER A 188 -5.81 -10.40 13.88
CA SER A 188 -4.84 -10.17 14.95
C SER A 188 -5.55 -10.00 16.28
N GLU A 189 -4.96 -10.49 17.36
CA GLU A 189 -5.36 -10.13 18.71
C GLU A 189 -4.67 -8.82 19.08
N ASP A 190 -5.41 -7.82 19.55
CA ASP A 190 -4.92 -6.51 19.96
C ASP A 190 -4.09 -5.74 18.89
N GLY A 191 -4.37 -5.95 17.60
CA GLY A 191 -3.66 -5.29 16.51
C GLY A 191 -2.21 -5.75 16.31
N LYS A 192 -1.78 -6.82 16.98
CA LYS A 192 -0.45 -7.42 16.82
C LYS A 192 -0.52 -8.69 15.99
N VAL A 193 0.38 -8.81 15.03
CA VAL A 193 0.65 -10.08 14.34
C VAL A 193 1.93 -10.67 14.91
N ILE A 194 1.81 -11.86 15.47
CA ILE A 194 2.93 -12.69 15.89
C ILE A 194 3.14 -13.73 14.80
N GLY A 195 4.39 -14.10 14.50
CA GLY A 195 4.71 -15.03 13.43
C GLY A 195 3.84 -16.27 13.43
N ASP A 196 3.10 -16.46 12.37
CA ASP A 196 2.25 -17.61 12.09
C ASP A 196 2.48 -18.11 10.65
N ILE A 197 1.62 -19.02 10.18
CA ILE A 197 1.71 -19.61 8.83
C ILE A 197 1.58 -18.57 7.70
N SER A 198 0.95 -17.42 7.96
CA SER A 198 0.72 -16.34 6.99
C SER A 198 1.86 -15.33 6.92
N THR A 199 2.80 -15.38 7.85
CA THR A 199 3.89 -14.40 7.97
C THR A 199 5.20 -14.87 7.34
N VAL A 200 6.01 -13.89 6.94
CA VAL A 200 7.29 -14.10 6.24
C VAL A 200 8.39 -13.38 7.01
N PRO A 201 9.50 -14.05 7.39
CA PRO A 201 10.64 -13.36 8.01
C PRO A 201 11.37 -12.48 6.99
N SER A 202 11.78 -11.27 7.39
CA SER A 202 12.50 -10.31 6.51
C SER A 202 13.80 -10.87 5.91
N SER A 203 14.42 -11.85 6.56
CA SER A 203 15.65 -12.51 6.07
C SER A 203 15.49 -13.23 4.72
N ILE A 204 14.26 -13.52 4.29
CA ILE A 204 13.99 -14.11 2.96
C ILE A 204 14.43 -13.18 1.83
N TYR A 205 14.42 -11.88 2.07
CA TYR A 205 14.79 -10.86 1.10
C TYR A 205 16.25 -10.40 1.22
N SER A 206 17.10 -11.10 1.96
CA SER A 206 18.49 -10.69 2.24
C SER A 206 19.37 -10.56 0.99
N ASP A 207 19.03 -11.24 -0.10
CA ASP A 207 19.79 -11.18 -1.37
C ASP A 207 19.41 -9.98 -2.26
N PHE A 208 18.39 -9.22 -1.90
CA PHE A 208 18.00 -7.98 -2.59
C PHE A 208 18.66 -6.75 -1.95
N ASP A 209 18.95 -5.74 -2.74
CA ASP A 209 19.52 -4.49 -2.25
C ASP A 209 18.43 -3.52 -1.73
N TYR A 210 17.21 -3.58 -2.29
CA TYR A 210 16.03 -2.86 -1.83
C TYR A 210 14.77 -3.69 -2.01
N VAL A 211 13.87 -3.64 -1.03
CA VAL A 211 12.58 -4.35 -1.04
C VAL A 211 11.46 -3.36 -0.80
N ALA A 212 10.66 -3.13 -1.83
CA ALA A 212 9.46 -2.31 -1.76
C ALA A 212 8.26 -3.17 -1.37
N LEU A 213 7.78 -3.02 -0.13
CA LEU A 213 6.69 -3.81 0.43
C LEU A 213 5.36 -3.08 0.39
N GLY A 214 4.28 -3.82 0.11
CA GLY A 214 2.90 -3.48 0.37
C GLY A 214 2.24 -4.47 1.33
N HIS A 215 0.97 -4.23 1.68
CA HIS A 215 0.12 -5.02 2.58
C HIS A 215 -0.04 -4.42 3.99
N VAL A 216 0.99 -3.80 4.56
CA VAL A 216 0.89 -3.13 5.86
C VAL A 216 0.68 -1.64 5.65
N HIS A 217 -0.42 -1.12 6.19
CA HIS A 217 -0.86 0.26 5.94
C HIS A 217 -0.08 1.33 6.70
N LYS A 218 0.87 0.93 7.53
CA LYS A 218 1.75 1.82 8.30
C LYS A 218 3.15 1.83 7.69
N TYR A 219 3.76 3.04 7.59
CA TYR A 219 5.18 3.11 7.27
C TYR A 219 6.02 2.31 8.27
N MET A 220 6.85 1.43 7.76
CA MET A 220 7.76 0.65 8.60
C MET A 220 8.98 0.17 7.80
N LYS A 221 10.16 0.30 8.43
CA LYS A 221 11.35 -0.40 7.95
C LYS A 221 11.42 -1.78 8.59
N VAL A 222 11.60 -2.81 7.77
CA VAL A 222 11.67 -4.21 8.20
C VAL A 222 13.03 -4.78 7.82
N GLY A 223 13.77 -5.27 8.80
CA GLY A 223 15.14 -5.74 8.55
C GLY A 223 16.08 -4.62 8.13
N THR A 224 16.97 -4.90 7.18
CA THR A 224 18.02 -3.95 6.73
C THR A 224 17.63 -3.15 5.50
N ASN A 225 16.86 -3.73 4.59
CA ASN A 225 16.66 -3.28 3.21
C ASN A 225 15.19 -3.23 2.77
N ALA A 226 14.23 -3.62 3.61
CA ALA A 226 12.82 -3.73 3.28
C ALA A 226 11.99 -2.62 3.92
N TYR A 227 11.03 -2.05 3.16
CA TYR A 227 10.24 -0.91 3.59
C TYR A 227 8.79 -1.04 3.14
N TYR A 228 7.87 -0.91 4.10
CA TYR A 228 6.47 -0.60 3.84
C TYR A 228 6.32 0.91 3.70
N ALA A 229 5.73 1.37 2.61
CA ALA A 229 5.34 2.78 2.48
C ALA A 229 4.12 3.08 3.35
N GLY A 230 3.25 2.09 3.51
CA GLY A 230 1.93 2.24 4.08
C GLY A 230 0.89 2.60 3.02
N SER A 231 -0.37 2.63 3.41
CA SER A 231 -1.46 3.05 2.54
C SER A 231 -1.41 4.55 2.25
N ILE A 232 -1.97 4.95 1.10
CA ILE A 232 -1.98 6.36 0.66
C ILE A 232 -2.96 7.24 1.44
N PHE A 233 -3.90 6.63 2.17
CA PHE A 233 -4.89 7.33 2.97
C PHE A 233 -5.12 6.62 4.30
N LYS A 234 -5.79 7.25 5.24
CA LYS A 234 -6.21 6.66 6.52
C LYS A 234 -7.54 5.92 6.32
N TYR A 235 -7.50 4.61 6.20
CA TYR A 235 -8.65 3.77 5.84
C TYR A 235 -9.42 3.22 7.04
N HIS A 236 -8.93 3.48 8.26
CA HIS A 236 -9.59 3.06 9.50
C HIS A 236 -9.41 4.11 10.60
N ARG A 237 -10.34 4.13 11.58
CA ARG A 237 -10.28 5.03 12.74
C ARG A 237 -8.98 4.93 13.54
N ASP A 238 -8.37 3.76 13.58
CA ASP A 238 -7.12 3.55 14.33
C ASP A 238 -5.89 4.12 13.60
N GLU A 239 -6.05 4.47 12.34
CA GLU A 239 -5.04 5.20 11.57
C GLU A 239 -5.09 6.72 11.76
N ALA A 240 -6.07 7.25 12.51
CA ALA A 240 -6.27 8.70 12.68
C ALA A 240 -5.00 9.44 13.15
N SER A 241 -4.19 8.81 14.01
CA SER A 241 -2.93 9.37 14.51
C SER A 241 -1.72 9.09 13.63
N LEU A 242 -1.86 8.32 12.54
CA LEU A 242 -0.74 7.95 11.68
C LEU A 242 -0.51 8.98 10.58
N ASP A 243 0.74 9.37 10.40
CA ASP A 243 1.14 10.05 9.17
C ASP A 243 1.31 9.04 8.04
N LYS A 244 0.95 9.45 6.82
CA LYS A 244 1.10 8.65 5.60
C LYS A 244 2.19 9.25 4.72
N TYR A 245 2.87 8.38 3.95
CA TYR A 245 4.05 8.77 3.20
C TYR A 245 4.10 8.11 1.83
N PHE A 246 4.66 8.83 0.85
CA PHE A 246 5.35 8.21 -0.27
C PHE A 246 6.82 8.02 0.12
N LEU A 247 7.49 7.02 -0.46
CA LEU A 247 8.93 6.86 -0.26
C LEU A 247 9.66 7.19 -1.55
N GLU A 248 10.57 8.18 -1.49
CA GLU A 248 11.53 8.44 -2.56
C GLU A 248 12.80 7.65 -2.28
N ILE A 249 13.27 6.91 -3.29
CA ILE A 249 14.47 6.08 -3.20
C ILE A 249 15.49 6.62 -4.20
N ASP A 250 16.61 7.14 -3.73
CA ASP A 250 17.74 7.57 -4.57
C ASP A 250 18.83 6.49 -4.56
N ILE A 251 19.04 5.85 -5.71
CA ILE A 251 19.96 4.74 -5.90
C ILE A 251 21.16 5.24 -6.71
N LYS A 252 22.34 5.29 -6.07
CA LYS A 252 23.61 5.65 -6.70
C LYS A 252 24.52 4.44 -6.89
N SER A 253 24.59 3.57 -5.88
CA SER A 253 25.29 2.28 -5.90
C SER A 253 24.59 1.31 -4.96
N LYS A 254 25.10 0.07 -4.82
CA LYS A 254 24.58 -0.90 -3.83
C LYS A 254 24.72 -0.39 -2.40
N GLU A 255 25.80 0.33 -2.13
CA GLU A 255 26.14 0.86 -0.80
C GLU A 255 25.53 2.25 -0.55
N ASP A 256 25.01 2.91 -1.60
CA ASP A 256 24.41 4.25 -1.49
C ASP A 256 22.97 4.24 -2.03
N ILE A 257 22.08 3.64 -1.25
CA ILE A 257 20.62 3.65 -1.45
C ILE A 257 20.01 4.47 -0.32
N LYS A 258 19.45 5.61 -0.66
CA LYS A 258 18.77 6.50 0.30
C LYS A 258 17.28 6.43 0.15
N VAL A 259 16.58 6.39 1.29
CA VAL A 259 15.13 6.34 1.35
C VAL A 259 14.64 7.55 2.14
N GLU A 260 13.85 8.39 1.50
CA GLU A 260 13.26 9.59 2.11
C GLU A 260 11.74 9.47 2.15
N LYS A 261 11.16 9.91 3.27
CA LYS A 261 9.70 9.95 3.46
C LYS A 261 9.16 11.28 2.99
N ILE A 262 8.22 11.26 2.06
CA ILE A 262 7.47 12.45 1.64
C ILE A 262 6.08 12.36 2.24
N LYS A 263 5.78 13.26 3.19
CA LYS A 263 4.49 13.26 3.88
C LYS A 263 3.35 13.57 2.93
N ILE A 264 2.29 12.77 3.01
CA ILE A 264 1.05 12.96 2.25
C ILE A 264 0.15 13.97 2.98
N ASN A 265 -0.37 14.94 2.25
CA ASN A 265 -1.42 15.84 2.73
C ASN A 265 -2.79 15.32 2.29
N PHE A 266 -3.81 15.54 3.10
CA PHE A 266 -5.17 15.08 2.85
C PHE A 266 -6.10 16.26 2.48
N LEU A 267 -7.06 16.00 1.62
CA LEU A 267 -8.18 16.91 1.36
C LEU A 267 -9.10 16.94 2.59
N HIS A 268 -9.45 15.74 3.09
CA HIS A 268 -10.19 15.55 4.35
C HIS A 268 -9.39 14.59 5.22
N ASP A 269 -8.98 15.04 6.40
CA ASP A 269 -8.24 14.16 7.32
C ASP A 269 -9.21 13.27 8.12
N VAL A 270 -8.70 12.18 8.68
CA VAL A 270 -9.44 11.29 9.58
C VAL A 270 -9.10 11.66 11.02
N VAL A 271 -10.10 11.97 11.82
CA VAL A 271 -9.96 12.36 13.22
C VAL A 271 -10.77 11.44 14.11
N LYS A 272 -10.11 10.90 15.15
CA LYS A 272 -10.74 10.17 16.24
C LYS A 272 -10.75 11.05 17.48
N ILE A 273 -11.89 11.24 18.10
CA ILE A 273 -12.05 12.05 19.31
C ILE A 273 -12.93 11.30 20.33
N GLU A 274 -12.56 11.43 21.60
CA GLU A 274 -13.31 10.91 22.73
C GLU A 274 -13.72 12.09 23.63
N GLY A 275 -14.99 12.09 24.09
CA GLY A 275 -15.52 13.11 24.98
C GLY A 275 -17.04 13.16 24.99
N THR A 276 -17.60 14.08 25.75
CA THR A 276 -19.04 14.34 25.71
C THR A 276 -19.43 15.03 24.39
N LEU A 277 -20.67 14.88 23.99
CA LEU A 277 -21.23 15.53 22.79
C LEU A 277 -20.94 17.05 22.80
N ASP A 278 -21.09 17.67 23.97
CA ASP A 278 -20.89 19.11 24.14
C ASP A 278 -19.39 19.51 23.97
N GLU A 279 -18.47 18.70 24.49
CA GLU A 279 -17.02 18.89 24.31
C GLU A 279 -16.63 18.73 22.86
N ILE A 280 -17.13 17.68 22.19
CA ILE A 280 -16.85 17.44 20.77
C ILE A 280 -17.41 18.58 19.91
N LEU A 281 -18.64 19.00 20.16
CA LEU A 281 -19.23 20.15 19.46
C LEU A 281 -18.47 21.46 19.67
N LYS A 282 -17.76 21.62 20.80
CA LYS A 282 -16.91 22.81 21.08
C LYS A 282 -15.48 22.67 20.59
N SER A 283 -15.09 21.49 20.12
CA SER A 283 -13.72 21.24 19.66
C SER A 283 -13.35 22.07 18.41
N ASN A 284 -12.04 22.25 18.22
CA ASN A 284 -11.47 22.95 17.06
C ASN A 284 -11.12 21.99 15.90
N ILE A 285 -11.76 20.82 15.82
CA ILE A 285 -11.57 19.89 14.71
C ILE A 285 -12.04 20.55 13.41
N PRO A 286 -11.26 20.46 12.32
CA PRO A 286 -11.72 20.93 11.02
C PRO A 286 -13.03 20.26 10.60
N THR A 287 -14.02 21.05 10.22
CA THR A 287 -15.35 20.54 9.86
C THR A 287 -15.34 19.68 8.59
N SER A 288 -14.27 19.76 7.81
CA SER A 288 -14.02 18.91 6.64
C SER A 288 -13.44 17.53 6.97
N SER A 289 -13.11 17.25 8.24
CA SER A 289 -12.52 15.95 8.62
C SER A 289 -13.58 14.85 8.71
N TYR A 290 -13.19 13.62 8.34
CA TYR A 290 -13.95 12.41 8.68
C TYR A 290 -13.85 12.18 10.18
N LEU A 291 -14.97 12.30 10.88
CA LEU A 291 -15.03 12.24 12.34
C LEU A 291 -15.45 10.86 12.84
N PHE A 292 -14.62 10.29 13.70
CA PHE A 292 -14.94 9.13 14.51
C PHE A 292 -15.06 9.58 15.97
N ALA A 293 -16.30 9.66 16.49
CA ALA A 293 -16.57 10.16 17.82
C ALA A 293 -16.88 9.01 18.78
N LEU A 294 -16.13 8.92 19.88
CA LEU A 294 -16.45 8.05 21.03
C LEU A 294 -17.09 8.90 22.12
N LEU A 295 -18.38 8.70 22.33
CA LEU A 295 -19.16 9.47 23.29
C LEU A 295 -19.02 8.90 24.71
N THR A 296 -18.77 9.76 25.69
CA THR A 296 -18.53 9.36 27.08
C THR A 296 -19.67 9.70 28.03
N GLU A 297 -20.84 10.04 27.50
CA GLU A 297 -22.04 10.30 28.31
C GLU A 297 -22.47 9.08 29.12
N LYS A 298 -22.93 9.33 30.33
CA LYS A 298 -23.52 8.31 31.19
C LYS A 298 -25.02 8.09 30.92
N GLU A 299 -25.64 9.03 30.22
CA GLU A 299 -27.06 9.03 29.90
C GLU A 299 -27.28 8.75 28.41
N ILE A 300 -28.42 8.17 28.08
CA ILE A 300 -28.78 7.91 26.68
C ILE A 300 -29.04 9.25 25.99
N LEU A 301 -28.27 9.54 24.96
CA LEU A 301 -28.44 10.73 24.14
C LEU A 301 -29.54 10.53 23.09
N ILE A 302 -30.31 11.58 22.87
CA ILE A 302 -31.31 11.61 21.79
C ILE A 302 -30.62 12.14 20.55
N ASP A 303 -30.53 11.30 19.51
CA ASP A 303 -30.05 11.62 18.18
C ASP A 303 -28.68 12.38 18.16
N PRO A 304 -27.62 11.80 18.73
CA PRO A 304 -26.31 12.43 18.77
C PRO A 304 -25.69 12.56 17.37
N LEU A 305 -25.98 11.62 16.46
CA LEU A 305 -25.46 11.65 15.09
C LEU A 305 -25.91 12.90 14.34
N SER A 306 -27.22 13.19 14.32
CA SER A 306 -27.73 14.39 13.66
C SER A 306 -27.12 15.67 14.24
N LYS A 307 -26.94 15.73 15.56
CA LYS A 307 -26.33 16.89 16.22
C LYS A 307 -24.87 17.09 15.81
N LEU A 308 -24.08 16.01 15.75
CA LEU A 308 -22.71 16.07 15.29
C LEU A 308 -22.61 16.42 13.80
N SER A 309 -23.44 15.81 12.95
CA SER A 309 -23.44 16.02 11.50
C SER A 309 -23.81 17.44 11.09
N LEU A 310 -24.55 18.18 11.94
CA LEU A 310 -24.81 19.61 11.69
C LEU A 310 -23.54 20.47 11.73
N LYS A 311 -22.54 20.11 12.58
CA LYS A 311 -21.26 20.80 12.65
C LYS A 311 -20.18 20.09 11.83
N PHE A 312 -20.17 18.77 11.84
CA PHE A 312 -19.21 17.90 11.19
C PHE A 312 -19.92 17.03 10.14
N PRO A 313 -20.12 17.53 8.90
CA PRO A 313 -20.90 16.81 7.88
C PRO A 313 -20.34 15.43 7.52
N TYR A 314 -19.04 15.20 7.78
CA TYR A 314 -18.34 13.94 7.54
C TYR A 314 -18.22 13.09 8.82
N THR A 315 -19.25 13.08 9.69
CA THR A 315 -19.27 12.20 10.84
C THR A 315 -19.47 10.76 10.40
N ALA A 316 -18.39 9.99 10.41
CA ALA A 316 -18.38 8.61 9.88
C ALA A 316 -18.80 7.56 10.90
N TRP A 317 -18.61 7.83 12.21
CA TRP A 317 -18.92 6.86 13.25
C TRP A 317 -19.18 7.53 14.60
N ILE A 318 -20.13 6.98 15.35
CA ILE A 318 -20.38 7.31 16.77
C ILE A 318 -20.46 5.99 17.54
N ASP A 319 -19.77 5.90 18.69
CA ASP A 319 -19.78 4.78 19.62
C ASP A 319 -20.05 5.28 21.05
#